data_098af255a8e34b5b96e4a2eba90f6ccb
#
_entry.id   098af255a8e34b5b96e4a2eba90f6ccb
#
_cell.length_a   1.000
_cell.length_b   1.000
_cell.length_c   1.000
_cell.angle_alpha   90.00
_cell.angle_beta   90.00
_cell.angle_gamma   90.00
#
_symmetry.space_group_name_H-M   'P 1'
#
loop_
_entity.id
_entity.type
_entity.pdbx_description
1 polymer ?
#
loop_
_entity_poly.entity_id
_entity_poly.type
_entity_poly.pdbx_seq_one_letter_code
_entity_poly.pdbx_strand_id
1 'polypeptide(L)'
;MDIKFLGNIISSLSPGQDFCIYGEVNDENDYNQNVVFTQDPSSKPTWAAVQAGQSPEQWVIVRGQRKGRLESCDWTQLEDVPLTAEKKTEWQTYRQALRDITNEPDPFNITWPTPPA
;
A
#
# COMPACT_ATOMS: atom_id res chain seq x y z
N MET A 1 6.53 -9.90 -9.93
CA MET A 1 6.26 -9.16 -8.67
C MET A 1 7.41 -8.21 -8.43
N ASP A 2 7.12 -6.98 -8.05
CA ASP A 2 8.13 -5.97 -7.70
C ASP A 2 8.97 -6.44 -6.51
N ILE A 3 10.29 -6.29 -6.59
CA ILE A 3 11.23 -6.79 -5.56
C ILE A 3 11.02 -6.10 -4.21
N LYS A 4 10.78 -4.80 -4.22
CA LYS A 4 10.52 -4.04 -2.98
C LYS A 4 9.22 -4.49 -2.33
N PHE A 5 8.18 -4.69 -3.12
CA PHE A 5 6.89 -5.17 -2.66
C PHE A 5 7.01 -6.58 -2.06
N LEU A 6 7.68 -7.48 -2.76
CA LEU A 6 7.97 -8.83 -2.27
C LEU A 6 8.79 -8.79 -0.97
N GLY A 7 9.84 -7.96 -0.91
CA GLY A 7 10.67 -7.81 0.27
C GLY A 7 9.88 -7.35 1.49
N ASN A 8 8.93 -6.43 1.31
CA ASN A 8 8.06 -5.95 2.39
C ASN A 8 7.15 -7.07 2.90
N ILE A 9 6.60 -7.88 2.02
CA ILE A 9 5.77 -9.03 2.39
C ILE A 9 6.59 -10.02 3.22
N ILE A 10 7.77 -10.40 2.74
CA ILE A 10 8.66 -11.35 3.42
C ILE A 10 9.07 -10.80 4.79
N SER A 11 9.43 -9.54 4.89
CA SER A 11 9.80 -8.91 6.15
C SER A 11 8.67 -8.90 7.17
N SER A 12 7.43 -8.75 6.72
CA SER A 12 6.24 -8.82 7.58
C SER A 12 5.97 -10.23 8.07
N LEU A 13 6.23 -11.25 7.25
CA LEU A 13 6.00 -12.65 7.60
C LEU A 13 7.13 -13.23 8.47
N SER A 14 8.35 -12.77 8.28
CA SER A 14 9.52 -13.25 9.00
C SER A 14 10.35 -12.08 9.54
N PRO A 15 9.85 -11.34 10.55
CA PRO A 15 10.53 -10.16 11.09
C PRO A 15 11.92 -10.50 11.64
N GLY A 16 12.88 -9.62 11.35
CA GLY A 16 14.24 -9.75 11.87
C GLY A 16 15.11 -10.78 11.19
N GLN A 17 14.63 -11.46 10.14
CA GLN A 17 15.42 -12.41 9.37
C GLN A 17 16.08 -11.72 8.17
N ASP A 18 17.32 -12.09 7.91
CA ASP A 18 18.05 -11.62 6.73
C ASP A 18 17.78 -12.55 5.54
N PHE A 19 17.51 -11.94 4.39
CA PHE A 19 17.30 -12.65 3.14
C PHE A 19 17.81 -11.83 1.96
N CYS A 20 18.07 -12.52 0.85
CA CYS A 20 18.47 -11.90 -0.41
C CYS A 20 17.53 -12.33 -1.53
N ILE A 21 17.27 -11.42 -2.46
CA ILE A 21 16.50 -11.68 -3.67
C ILE A 21 17.43 -11.50 -4.87
N TYR A 22 17.64 -12.56 -5.65
CA TYR A 22 18.64 -12.62 -6.71
C TYR A 22 18.08 -12.49 -8.14
N GLY A 23 16.86 -12.06 -8.29
CA GLY A 23 16.25 -11.90 -9.61
C GLY A 23 14.75 -11.73 -9.53
N GLU A 24 14.10 -11.79 -10.67
CA GLU A 24 12.64 -11.68 -10.73
C GLU A 24 11.97 -12.87 -10.03
N VAL A 25 10.83 -12.61 -9.41
CA VAL A 25 10.03 -13.63 -8.74
C VAL A 25 8.59 -13.48 -9.22
N ASN A 26 8.19 -14.30 -10.17
CA ASN A 26 6.86 -14.28 -10.76
C ASN A 26 6.05 -15.54 -10.44
N ASP A 27 6.68 -16.60 -9.96
CA ASP A 27 6.06 -17.86 -9.61
C ASP A 27 6.80 -18.53 -8.44
N GLU A 28 6.29 -19.66 -8.00
CA GLU A 28 6.88 -20.43 -6.89
C GLU A 28 8.28 -20.92 -7.20
N ASN A 29 8.55 -21.30 -8.45
CA ASN A 29 9.87 -21.76 -8.85
C ASN A 29 10.91 -20.65 -8.73
N ASP A 30 10.59 -19.45 -9.21
CA ASP A 30 11.43 -18.26 -9.06
C ASP A 30 11.66 -17.93 -7.57
N TYR A 31 10.62 -18.02 -6.78
CA TYR A 31 10.70 -17.77 -5.33
C TYR A 31 11.67 -18.75 -4.66
N ASN A 32 11.56 -20.03 -4.98
CA ASN A 32 12.43 -21.04 -4.39
C ASN A 32 13.89 -20.88 -4.80
N GLN A 33 14.14 -20.42 -6.03
CA GLN A 33 15.51 -20.25 -6.55
C GLN A 33 16.13 -18.90 -6.17
N ASN A 34 15.36 -17.83 -6.20
CA ASN A 34 15.88 -16.46 -6.15
C ASN A 34 15.79 -15.80 -4.78
N VAL A 35 15.01 -16.36 -3.86
CA VAL A 35 14.90 -15.83 -2.49
C VAL A 35 15.61 -16.77 -1.52
N VAL A 36 16.67 -16.28 -0.90
CA VAL A 36 17.53 -17.07 -0.02
C VAL A 36 17.56 -16.46 1.37
N PHE A 37 17.21 -17.25 2.39
CA PHE A 37 17.37 -16.90 3.80
C PHE A 37 18.74 -17.36 4.28
N THR A 38 19.54 -16.41 4.78
CA THR A 38 20.94 -16.66 5.09
C THR A 38 21.18 -17.12 6.53
N GLN A 39 20.35 -16.72 7.49
CA GLN A 39 20.51 -17.07 8.90
C GLN A 39 19.75 -18.31 9.30
N ASP A 40 18.46 -18.35 9.00
CA ASP A 40 17.57 -19.45 9.37
C ASP A 40 16.68 -19.81 8.18
N PRO A 41 17.10 -20.78 7.34
CA PRO A 41 16.30 -21.20 6.19
C PRO A 41 14.90 -21.71 6.55
N SER A 42 14.72 -22.23 7.76
CA SER A 42 13.40 -22.71 8.21
C SER A 42 12.40 -21.60 8.45
N SER A 43 12.86 -20.35 8.60
CA SER A 43 12.01 -19.18 8.79
C SER A 43 11.46 -18.63 7.47
N LYS A 44 11.90 -19.16 6.32
CA LYS A 44 11.43 -18.72 5.01
C LYS A 44 9.93 -19.02 4.85
N PRO A 45 9.10 -17.99 4.57
CA PRO A 45 7.68 -18.21 4.35
C PRO A 45 7.44 -19.10 3.11
N THR A 46 6.31 -19.78 3.09
CA THR A 46 5.88 -20.50 1.88
C THR A 46 5.44 -19.53 0.81
N TRP A 47 5.46 -19.97 -0.45
CA TRP A 47 4.94 -19.16 -1.55
C TRP A 47 3.47 -18.81 -1.36
N ALA A 48 2.68 -19.75 -0.85
CA ALA A 48 1.26 -19.52 -0.55
C ALA A 48 1.08 -18.39 0.49
N ALA A 49 1.92 -18.34 1.52
CA ALA A 49 1.89 -17.27 2.52
C ALA A 49 2.27 -15.92 1.90
N VAL A 50 3.26 -15.90 1.00
CA VAL A 50 3.66 -14.69 0.27
C VAL A 50 2.51 -14.18 -0.60
N GLN A 51 1.85 -15.07 -1.33
CA GLN A 51 0.70 -14.70 -2.15
C GLN A 51 -0.45 -14.13 -1.31
N ALA A 52 -0.74 -14.74 -0.17
CA ALA A 52 -1.74 -14.24 0.76
C ALA A 52 -1.37 -12.89 1.37
N GLY A 53 -0.08 -12.57 1.43
CA GLY A 53 0.41 -11.29 1.93
C GLY A 53 0.32 -10.13 0.94
N GLN A 54 -0.01 -10.37 -0.33
CA GLN A 54 -0.06 -9.33 -1.35
C GLN A 54 -1.15 -8.28 -1.06
N SER A 55 -2.37 -8.71 -0.76
CA SER A 55 -3.46 -7.77 -0.48
C SER A 55 -3.22 -6.93 0.76
N PRO A 56 -2.82 -7.48 1.91
CA PRO A 56 -2.45 -6.67 3.07
C PRO A 56 -1.34 -5.65 2.78
N GLU A 57 -0.31 -6.03 2.04
CA GLU A 57 0.77 -5.12 1.68
C GLU A 57 0.29 -4.02 0.75
N GLN A 58 -0.55 -4.34 -0.22
CA GLN A 58 -1.12 -3.34 -1.12
C GLN A 58 -2.00 -2.35 -0.36
N TRP A 59 -2.74 -2.80 0.65
CA TRP A 59 -3.50 -1.88 1.50
C TRP A 59 -2.61 -0.91 2.27
N VAL A 60 -1.42 -1.32 2.70
CA VAL A 60 -0.44 -0.42 3.29
C VAL A 60 -0.06 0.69 2.31
N ILE A 61 0.19 0.33 1.05
CA ILE A 61 0.52 1.28 -0.02
C ILE A 61 -0.66 2.24 -0.26
N VAL A 62 -1.88 1.73 -0.37
CA VAL A 62 -3.09 2.54 -0.59
C VAL A 62 -3.29 3.54 0.55
N ARG A 63 -3.13 3.11 1.80
CA ARG A 63 -3.24 4.01 2.97
C ARG A 63 -2.17 5.10 2.94
N GLY A 64 -0.96 4.79 2.52
CA GLY A 64 0.10 5.78 2.35
C GLY A 64 -0.22 6.81 1.28
N GLN A 65 -0.74 6.37 0.14
CA GLN A 65 -1.21 7.26 -0.94
C GLN A 65 -2.36 8.14 -0.48
N ARG A 66 -3.32 7.58 0.25
CA ARG A 66 -4.43 8.33 0.85
C ARG A 66 -3.92 9.42 1.79
N LYS A 67 -2.98 9.07 2.65
CA LYS A 67 -2.37 10.02 3.59
C LYS A 67 -1.77 11.22 2.85
N GLY A 68 -0.98 10.96 1.80
CA GLY A 68 -0.39 12.01 0.98
C GLY A 68 -1.45 12.90 0.33
N ARG A 69 -2.52 12.33 -0.17
CA ARG A 69 -3.62 13.08 -0.78
C ARG A 69 -4.37 13.95 0.24
N LEU A 70 -4.61 13.42 1.45
CA LEU A 70 -5.22 14.20 2.53
C LEU A 70 -4.31 15.34 2.98
N GLU A 71 -3.02 15.09 3.17
CA GLU A 71 -2.05 16.11 3.56
C GLU A 71 -1.96 17.24 2.52
N SER A 72 -2.03 16.93 1.24
CA SER A 72 -1.96 17.92 0.17
C SER A 72 -3.15 18.88 0.14
N CYS A 73 -4.26 18.55 0.79
CA CYS A 73 -5.45 19.39 0.85
C CYS A 73 -5.87 19.78 2.29
N ASP A 74 -5.02 19.58 3.29
CA ASP A 74 -5.32 19.97 4.67
C ASP A 74 -5.54 21.48 4.80
N TRP A 75 -4.90 22.30 3.97
CA TRP A 75 -5.06 23.75 3.96
C TRP A 75 -6.53 24.17 3.71
N THR A 76 -7.33 23.35 3.03
CA THR A 76 -8.73 23.63 2.74
C THR A 76 -9.62 23.58 3.98
N GLN A 77 -9.11 23.06 5.09
CA GLN A 77 -9.86 22.87 6.34
C GLN A 77 -9.57 23.96 7.37
N LEU A 78 -8.73 24.94 7.05
CA LEU A 78 -8.47 26.09 7.92
C LEU A 78 -9.71 26.98 8.02
N GLU A 79 -9.96 27.55 9.18
CA GLU A 79 -11.14 28.42 9.40
C GLU A 79 -11.14 29.67 8.51
N ASP A 80 -9.95 30.24 8.29
CA ASP A 80 -9.77 31.48 7.53
C ASP A 80 -9.39 31.25 6.06
N VAL A 81 -9.54 30.03 5.57
CA VAL A 81 -9.21 29.72 4.18
C VAL A 81 -10.13 30.51 3.22
N PRO A 82 -9.56 31.17 2.17
CA PRO A 82 -10.35 32.01 1.26
C PRO A 82 -11.11 31.20 0.21
N LEU A 83 -11.97 30.28 0.65
CA LEU A 83 -12.81 29.47 -0.21
C LEU A 83 -14.27 29.84 -0.01
N THR A 84 -15.07 29.73 -1.09
CA THR A 84 -16.53 29.84 -0.98
C THR A 84 -17.09 28.68 -0.18
N ALA A 85 -18.31 28.85 0.36
CA ALA A 85 -18.99 27.76 1.07
C ALA A 85 -19.18 26.52 0.18
N GLU A 86 -19.46 26.73 -1.10
CA GLU A 86 -19.59 25.63 -2.08
C GLU A 86 -18.28 24.89 -2.27
N LYS A 87 -17.16 25.58 -2.42
CA LYS A 87 -15.84 24.98 -2.54
C LYS A 87 -15.44 24.21 -1.28
N LYS A 88 -15.73 24.75 -0.10
CA LYS A 88 -15.49 24.06 1.16
C LYS A 88 -16.25 22.73 1.21
N THR A 89 -17.50 22.72 0.77
CA THR A 89 -18.31 21.50 0.71
C THR A 89 -17.73 20.49 -0.28
N GLU A 90 -17.29 20.95 -1.45
CA GLU A 90 -16.65 20.07 -2.46
C GLU A 90 -15.39 19.41 -1.90
N TRP A 91 -14.54 20.16 -1.19
CA TRP A 91 -13.35 19.61 -0.56
C TRP A 91 -13.67 18.64 0.57
N GLN A 92 -14.70 18.92 1.36
CA GLN A 92 -15.15 18.02 2.42
C GLN A 92 -15.63 16.69 1.83
N THR A 93 -16.38 16.73 0.74
CA THR A 93 -16.84 15.53 0.02
C THR A 93 -15.67 14.72 -0.54
N TYR A 94 -14.71 15.39 -1.16
CA TYR A 94 -13.49 14.74 -1.67
C TYR A 94 -12.70 14.06 -0.54
N ARG A 95 -12.50 14.76 0.57
CA ARG A 95 -11.77 14.23 1.74
C ARG A 95 -12.50 13.05 2.36
N GLN A 96 -13.82 13.08 2.42
CA GLN A 96 -14.59 11.94 2.92
C GLN A 96 -14.45 10.73 1.98
N ALA A 97 -14.48 10.94 0.69
CA ALA A 97 -14.26 9.88 -0.29
C ALA A 97 -12.86 9.25 -0.14
N LEU A 98 -11.84 10.06 0.17
CA LEU A 98 -10.49 9.55 0.48
C LEU A 98 -10.48 8.68 1.75
N ARG A 99 -11.17 9.13 2.81
CA ARG A 99 -11.27 8.35 4.05
C ARG A 99 -11.95 7.00 3.82
N ASP A 100 -12.93 6.96 2.93
CA ASP A 100 -13.71 5.76 2.63
C ASP A 100 -13.04 4.83 1.61
N ILE A 101 -11.86 5.18 1.10
CA ILE A 101 -11.19 4.40 0.04
C ILE A 101 -10.92 2.96 0.44
N THR A 102 -10.71 2.71 1.74
CA THR A 102 -10.46 1.36 2.26
C THR A 102 -11.72 0.49 2.33
N ASN A 103 -12.89 1.04 1.99
CA ASN A 103 -14.12 0.27 1.84
C ASN A 103 -14.21 -0.44 0.48
N GLU A 104 -13.32 -0.12 -0.47
CA GLU A 104 -13.26 -0.85 -1.73
C GLU A 104 -12.77 -2.28 -1.51
N PRO A 105 -13.28 -3.26 -2.30
CA PRO A 105 -12.97 -4.67 -2.07
C PRO A 105 -11.57 -5.09 -2.53
N ASP A 106 -10.97 -4.39 -3.50
CA ASP A 106 -9.72 -4.79 -4.13
C ASP A 106 -8.68 -3.67 -4.07
N PRO A 107 -7.60 -3.84 -3.28
CA PRO A 107 -6.56 -2.80 -3.16
C PRO A 107 -5.74 -2.61 -4.43
N PHE A 108 -5.79 -3.54 -5.37
CA PHE A 108 -5.09 -3.44 -6.66
C PHE A 108 -5.91 -2.71 -7.72
N ASN A 109 -7.17 -2.44 -7.46
CA ASN A 109 -8.08 -1.79 -8.41
C ASN A 109 -8.85 -0.65 -7.72
N ILE A 110 -8.12 0.38 -7.29
CA ILE A 110 -8.67 1.53 -6.57
C ILE A 110 -9.08 2.61 -7.57
N THR A 111 -10.31 3.10 -7.40
CA THR A 111 -10.78 4.30 -8.10
C THR A 111 -10.62 5.51 -7.17
N TRP A 112 -9.57 6.31 -7.41
CA TRP A 112 -9.33 7.50 -6.60
C TRP A 112 -10.33 8.61 -6.94
N PRO A 113 -10.89 9.31 -5.92
CA PRO A 113 -11.76 10.46 -6.19
C PRO A 113 -10.98 11.59 -6.87
N THR A 114 -11.69 12.39 -7.66
CA THR A 114 -11.11 13.55 -8.33
C THR A 114 -11.18 14.77 -7.42
N PRO A 115 -10.07 15.48 -7.19
CA PRO A 115 -10.10 16.69 -6.37
C PRO A 115 -10.90 17.79 -7.04
N PRO A 116 -11.52 18.71 -6.26
CA PRO A 116 -12.18 19.89 -6.81
C PRO A 116 -11.23 20.77 -7.62
N ALA A 117 -11.76 21.42 -8.64
CA ALA A 117 -10.99 22.30 -9.53
C ALA A 117 -10.60 23.62 -8.83
#